data_620b9c8cfcb19b794b93614ecbf2d89b
#
_entry.id   620b9c8cfcb19b794b93614ecbf2d89b
#
_cell.length_a   1.000
_cell.length_b   1.000
_cell.length_c   1.000
_cell.angle_alpha   90.00
_cell.angle_beta   90.00
_cell.angle_gamma   90.00
#
_symmetry.space_group_name_H-M   'P 1'
#
loop_
_entity.id
_entity.type
_entity.pdbx_description
1 polymer ?
#
loop_
_entity_poly.entity_id
_entity_poly.type
_entity_poly.pdbx_seq_one_letter_code
_entity_poly.pdbx_strand_id
1 'polypeptide(L)'
;VKPYLGGKIVSRVTRLDIQKLYRKLKKEGRVHDHPEYGHELSDSMVLRIHAMLHRCLKDAERDHIVPYNPTDGVKLPKSNYKPKQVLDREQMDAFLAAVDKNEIWRDFFYKELKTGLRRGEICGLMWRDFDENAGTLKILRSVNVPKRGEMEIGETKTERGRRTIRLPPSTVQRLKERKKHAISQWIFPEPLAPEKPVRPSAAYYWMKVLLQEAGLPHIRFHDLRHPYVKPKTKKYENFFGECRRNTLQANGRPLLMPCWAWV
;
A
#
# COMPACT_ATOMS: atom_id res chain seq x y z
N VAL A 1 -1.18 22.64 -10.79
CA VAL A 1 -0.82 23.96 -10.28
C VAL A 1 -0.12 24.78 -11.37
N LYS A 2 0.97 24.24 -11.98
CA LYS A 2 1.76 24.96 -13.00
C LYS A 2 0.93 25.61 -14.12
N PRO A 3 -0.06 24.93 -14.75
CA PRO A 3 -0.88 25.57 -15.81
C PRO A 3 -1.73 26.76 -15.35
N TYR A 4 -1.97 26.89 -14.04
CA TYR A 4 -2.90 27.90 -13.52
C TYR A 4 -2.20 29.07 -12.82
N LEU A 5 -1.07 28.82 -12.15
CA LEU A 5 -0.34 29.84 -11.40
C LEU A 5 1.09 30.05 -11.92
N GLY A 6 1.62 29.15 -12.76
CA GLY A 6 3.02 29.18 -13.16
C GLY A 6 3.44 30.41 -13.98
N GLY A 7 2.51 31.16 -14.55
CA GLY A 7 2.78 32.43 -15.24
C GLY A 7 2.72 33.65 -14.31
N LYS A 8 2.40 33.49 -13.02
CA LYS A 8 2.35 34.61 -12.06
C LYS A 8 3.65 34.70 -11.26
N ILE A 9 4.09 35.91 -11.04
CA ILE A 9 5.18 36.21 -10.08
C ILE A 9 4.67 35.85 -8.69
N VAL A 10 5.45 35.11 -7.92
CA VAL A 10 5.04 34.56 -6.61
C VAL A 10 4.55 35.64 -5.64
N SER A 11 5.22 36.81 -5.61
CA SER A 11 4.84 37.96 -4.76
C SER A 11 3.51 38.62 -5.14
N ARG A 12 2.98 38.34 -6.35
CA ARG A 12 1.68 38.83 -6.83
C ARG A 12 0.55 37.79 -6.72
N VAL A 13 0.83 36.62 -6.16
CA VAL A 13 -0.20 35.60 -5.92
C VAL A 13 -1.04 36.00 -4.72
N THR A 14 -2.35 36.13 -4.93
CA THR A 14 -3.30 36.52 -3.92
C THR A 14 -4.11 35.34 -3.39
N ARG A 15 -4.76 35.53 -2.22
CA ARG A 15 -5.73 34.56 -1.68
C ARG A 15 -6.83 34.23 -2.67
N LEU A 16 -7.29 35.22 -3.43
CA LEU A 16 -8.33 35.04 -4.44
C LEU A 16 -7.86 34.13 -5.58
N ASP A 17 -6.60 34.23 -6.00
CA ASP A 17 -6.01 33.35 -7.01
C ASP A 17 -5.98 31.90 -6.53
N ILE A 18 -5.59 31.69 -5.29
CA ILE A 18 -5.59 30.37 -4.67
C ILE A 18 -7.01 29.80 -4.58
N GLN A 19 -8.00 30.63 -4.19
CA GLN A 19 -9.39 30.19 -4.12
C GLN A 19 -9.96 29.83 -5.50
N LYS A 20 -9.62 30.62 -6.53
CA LYS A 20 -9.99 30.33 -7.94
C LYS A 20 -9.33 29.04 -8.42
N LEU A 21 -8.04 28.84 -8.08
CA LEU A 21 -7.33 27.58 -8.39
C LEU A 21 -8.07 26.36 -7.81
N TYR A 22 -8.45 26.40 -6.52
CA TYR A 22 -9.10 25.24 -5.91
C TYR A 22 -10.47 24.95 -6.52
N ARG A 23 -11.25 25.97 -6.83
CA ARG A 23 -12.52 25.81 -7.55
C ARG A 23 -12.31 25.18 -8.94
N LYS A 24 -11.29 25.62 -9.67
CA LYS A 24 -10.97 25.10 -10.99
C LYS A 24 -10.46 23.66 -10.92
N LEU A 25 -9.56 23.34 -9.97
CA LEU A 25 -9.08 21.99 -9.73
C LEU A 25 -10.22 21.03 -9.36
N LYS A 26 -11.21 21.51 -8.60
CA LYS A 26 -12.37 20.70 -8.25
C LYS A 26 -13.18 20.32 -9.48
N LYS A 27 -13.33 21.20 -10.47
CA LYS A 27 -14.11 20.97 -11.69
C LYS A 27 -13.33 20.28 -12.80
N GLU A 28 -12.08 20.72 -13.04
CA GLU A 28 -11.31 20.41 -14.25
C GLU A 28 -9.85 20.04 -13.93
N GLY A 29 -9.57 19.55 -12.74
CA GLY A 29 -8.19 19.38 -12.28
C GLY A 29 -7.49 18.12 -12.78
N ARG A 30 -8.16 17.15 -13.38
CA ARG A 30 -7.56 15.95 -13.96
C ARG A 30 -7.02 16.23 -15.35
N VAL A 31 -5.83 15.71 -15.62
CA VAL A 31 -5.19 15.79 -16.95
C VAL A 31 -5.87 14.82 -17.93
N HIS A 32 -6.28 13.66 -17.43
CA HIS A 32 -7.00 12.65 -18.22
C HIS A 32 -8.39 12.47 -17.64
N ASP A 33 -9.35 12.29 -18.51
CA ASP A 33 -10.73 12.01 -18.13
C ASP A 33 -10.83 10.67 -17.37
N HIS A 34 -11.72 10.60 -16.40
CA HIS A 34 -11.99 9.39 -15.65
C HIS A 34 -13.44 8.95 -15.91
N PRO A 35 -13.68 7.67 -16.27
CA PRO A 35 -15.01 7.21 -16.66
C PRO A 35 -16.13 7.55 -15.65
N GLU A 36 -15.80 7.57 -14.36
CA GLU A 36 -16.77 7.81 -13.28
C GLU A 36 -16.79 9.27 -12.78
N TYR A 37 -15.62 9.95 -12.80
CA TYR A 37 -15.45 11.27 -12.17
C TYR A 37 -15.09 12.38 -13.16
N GLY A 38 -15.04 12.11 -14.46
CA GLY A 38 -14.64 13.07 -15.47
C GLY A 38 -13.31 13.74 -15.15
N HIS A 39 -13.26 15.05 -15.33
CA HIS A 39 -12.09 15.88 -15.01
C HIS A 39 -12.02 16.39 -13.56
N GLU A 40 -12.99 16.04 -12.71
CA GLU A 40 -13.04 16.50 -11.32
C GLU A 40 -11.94 15.88 -10.45
N LEU A 41 -11.28 16.71 -9.61
CA LEU A 41 -10.42 16.20 -8.54
C LEU A 41 -11.21 15.96 -7.25
N SER A 42 -10.86 14.89 -6.55
CA SER A 42 -11.41 14.61 -5.22
C SER A 42 -11.01 15.68 -4.20
N ASP A 43 -11.84 15.89 -3.19
CA ASP A 43 -11.57 16.83 -2.10
C ASP A 43 -10.21 16.54 -1.42
N SER A 44 -9.91 15.27 -1.20
CA SER A 44 -8.62 14.85 -0.64
C SER A 44 -7.42 15.23 -1.51
N MET A 45 -7.56 15.25 -2.83
CA MET A 45 -6.50 15.70 -3.72
C MET A 45 -6.33 17.21 -3.68
N VAL A 46 -7.41 17.97 -3.63
CA VAL A 46 -7.36 19.44 -3.44
C VAL A 46 -6.69 19.78 -2.11
N LEU A 47 -7.03 19.07 -1.02
CA LEU A 47 -6.38 19.23 0.29
C LEU A 47 -4.88 18.94 0.26
N ARG A 48 -4.45 17.90 -0.47
CA ARG A 48 -3.02 17.60 -0.66
C ARG A 48 -2.29 18.70 -1.44
N ILE A 49 -2.92 19.23 -2.49
CA ILE A 49 -2.38 20.36 -3.25
C ILE A 49 -2.29 21.61 -2.36
N HIS A 50 -3.30 21.87 -1.54
CA HIS A 50 -3.26 22.94 -0.54
C HIS A 50 -2.08 22.77 0.42
N ALA A 51 -1.92 21.59 1.03
CA ALA A 51 -0.85 21.34 1.98
C ALA A 51 0.55 21.55 1.35
N MET A 52 0.73 21.14 0.09
CA MET A 52 1.97 21.39 -0.66
C MET A 52 2.20 22.89 -0.91
N LEU A 53 1.18 23.59 -1.39
CA LEU A 53 1.27 25.04 -1.67
C LEU A 53 1.47 25.84 -0.39
N HIS A 54 0.74 25.49 0.68
CA HIS A 54 0.85 26.15 1.98
C HIS A 54 2.28 26.05 2.51
N ARG A 55 2.88 24.84 2.46
CA ARG A 55 4.26 24.64 2.89
C ARG A 55 5.24 25.48 2.04
N CYS A 56 5.13 25.42 0.71
CA CYS A 56 5.99 26.16 -0.20
C CYS A 56 5.90 27.67 0.03
N LEU A 57 4.68 28.21 0.16
CA LEU A 57 4.47 29.65 0.37
C LEU A 57 4.80 30.11 1.80
N LYS A 58 4.74 29.19 2.78
CA LYS A 58 5.21 29.44 4.15
C LYS A 58 6.73 29.56 4.19
N ASP A 59 7.43 28.73 3.43
CA ASP A 59 8.89 28.85 3.29
C ASP A 59 9.26 30.18 2.57
N ALA A 60 8.50 30.56 1.51
CA ALA A 60 8.69 31.83 0.83
C ALA A 60 8.40 33.08 1.72
N GLU A 61 7.44 32.99 2.63
CA GLU A 61 7.16 34.02 3.63
C GLU A 61 8.31 34.16 4.63
N ARG A 62 8.81 33.03 5.14
CA ARG A 62 9.96 32.98 6.05
C ARG A 62 11.22 33.59 5.40
N ASP A 63 11.41 33.33 4.11
CA ASP A 63 12.56 33.82 3.33
C ASP A 63 12.30 35.25 2.77
N HIS A 64 11.24 35.92 3.22
CA HIS A 64 10.83 37.29 2.83
C HIS A 64 10.60 37.51 1.32
N ILE A 65 10.31 36.43 0.56
CA ILE A 65 9.97 36.50 -0.87
C ILE A 65 8.52 36.98 -1.05
N VAL A 66 7.66 36.65 -0.09
CA VAL A 66 6.26 37.12 -0.01
C VAL A 66 6.00 37.73 1.36
N PRO A 67 5.17 38.78 1.48
CA PRO A 67 4.90 39.46 2.75
C PRO A 67 4.01 38.62 3.69
N TYR A 68 3.24 37.68 3.18
CA TYR A 68 2.35 36.81 3.91
C TYR A 68 2.06 35.58 3.07
N ASN A 69 1.59 34.50 3.71
CA ASN A 69 1.19 33.29 3.00
C ASN A 69 -0.24 33.44 2.39
N PRO A 70 -0.39 33.55 1.07
CA PRO A 70 -1.70 33.75 0.44
C PRO A 70 -2.64 32.54 0.52
N THR A 71 -2.16 31.39 1.02
CA THR A 71 -3.01 30.21 1.28
C THR A 71 -3.73 30.28 2.62
N ASP A 72 -3.33 31.21 3.52
CA ASP A 72 -3.98 31.36 4.83
C ASP A 72 -5.40 31.89 4.68
N GLY A 73 -6.33 31.29 5.42
CA GLY A 73 -7.73 31.66 5.42
C GLY A 73 -8.50 31.34 4.13
N VAL A 74 -7.95 30.53 3.24
CA VAL A 74 -8.66 30.03 2.05
C VAL A 74 -9.69 28.96 2.47
N LYS A 75 -10.90 29.03 1.89
CA LYS A 75 -11.92 28.01 2.12
C LYS A 75 -11.54 26.70 1.44
N LEU A 76 -11.34 25.67 2.25
CA LEU A 76 -11.02 24.31 1.80
C LEU A 76 -12.29 23.47 1.68
N PRO A 77 -12.31 22.48 0.76
CA PRO A 77 -13.38 21.50 0.73
C PRO A 77 -13.37 20.66 2.01
N LYS A 78 -14.54 20.29 2.49
CA LYS A 78 -14.65 19.30 3.58
C LYS A 78 -14.28 17.94 3.04
N SER A 79 -13.35 17.24 3.71
CA SER A 79 -13.01 15.90 3.32
C SER A 79 -14.18 14.96 3.63
N ASN A 80 -14.85 14.49 2.59
CA ASN A 80 -15.82 13.41 2.71
C ASN A 80 -15.05 12.09 2.81
N TYR A 81 -14.69 11.72 4.04
CA TYR A 81 -14.07 10.44 4.31
C TYR A 81 -15.10 9.33 4.05
N LYS A 82 -14.93 8.60 2.95
CA LYS A 82 -15.66 7.34 2.75
C LYS A 82 -14.97 6.26 3.58
N PRO A 83 -15.68 5.55 4.46
CA PRO A 83 -15.11 4.44 5.21
C PRO A 83 -14.41 3.46 4.27
N LYS A 84 -13.29 2.92 4.70
CA LYS A 84 -12.60 1.87 3.94
C LYS A 84 -13.52 0.65 3.89
N GLN A 85 -13.71 0.11 2.70
CA GLN A 85 -14.40 -1.15 2.54
C GLN A 85 -13.44 -2.26 2.93
N VAL A 86 -13.73 -2.95 4.01
CA VAL A 86 -12.94 -4.06 4.55
C VAL A 86 -13.85 -5.27 4.54
N LEU A 87 -13.31 -6.43 4.18
CA LEU A 87 -14.07 -7.68 4.23
C LEU A 87 -14.45 -7.99 5.67
N ASP A 88 -15.71 -8.31 5.90
CA ASP A 88 -16.15 -8.86 7.17
C ASP A 88 -15.66 -10.30 7.35
N ARG A 89 -16.08 -10.94 8.44
CA ARG A 89 -15.61 -12.28 8.80
C ARG A 89 -16.05 -13.34 7.80
N GLU A 90 -17.29 -13.30 7.37
CA GLU A 90 -17.87 -14.28 6.45
C GLU A 90 -17.27 -14.11 5.05
N GLN A 91 -17.12 -12.86 4.63
CA GLN A 91 -16.45 -12.49 3.40
C GLN A 91 -14.97 -12.91 3.37
N MET A 92 -14.26 -12.78 4.50
CA MET A 92 -12.88 -13.23 4.60
C MET A 92 -12.77 -14.75 4.51
N ASP A 93 -13.67 -15.49 5.15
CA ASP A 93 -13.71 -16.95 5.05
C ASP A 93 -14.02 -17.40 3.61
N ALA A 94 -14.93 -16.72 2.92
CA ALA A 94 -15.20 -16.97 1.50
C ALA A 94 -14.00 -16.65 0.60
N PHE A 95 -13.30 -15.54 0.86
CA PHE A 95 -12.07 -15.20 0.15
C PHE A 95 -10.98 -16.26 0.35
N LEU A 96 -10.77 -16.72 1.57
CA LEU A 96 -9.80 -17.76 1.88
C LEU A 96 -10.15 -19.11 1.24
N ALA A 97 -11.43 -19.43 1.14
CA ALA A 97 -11.90 -20.63 0.43
C ALA A 97 -11.61 -20.56 -1.08
N ALA A 98 -11.72 -19.39 -1.69
CA ALA A 98 -11.32 -19.17 -3.09
C ALA A 98 -9.79 -19.24 -3.24
N VAL A 99 -9.04 -18.64 -2.32
CA VAL A 99 -7.56 -18.72 -2.27
C VAL A 99 -7.08 -20.18 -2.14
N ASP A 100 -7.74 -21.00 -1.35
CA ASP A 100 -7.37 -22.41 -1.15
C ASP A 100 -7.48 -23.25 -2.44
N LYS A 101 -8.37 -22.88 -3.34
CA LYS A 101 -8.54 -23.55 -4.65
C LYS A 101 -7.46 -23.18 -5.67
N ASN A 102 -6.73 -22.08 -5.44
CA ASN A 102 -5.72 -21.61 -6.38
C ASN A 102 -4.30 -21.95 -5.90
N GLU A 103 -3.72 -23.02 -6.44
CA GLU A 103 -2.42 -23.53 -6.01
C GLU A 103 -1.27 -22.53 -6.21
N ILE A 104 -1.32 -21.73 -7.28
CA ILE A 104 -0.25 -20.78 -7.64
C ILE A 104 -0.23 -19.61 -6.65
N TRP A 105 -1.40 -19.03 -6.37
CA TRP A 105 -1.54 -17.80 -5.59
C TRP A 105 -1.83 -18.04 -4.12
N ARG A 106 -2.17 -19.26 -3.73
CA ARG A 106 -2.49 -19.64 -2.35
C ARG A 106 -1.43 -19.15 -1.37
N ASP A 107 -0.17 -19.56 -1.59
CA ASP A 107 0.91 -19.22 -0.66
C ASP A 107 1.22 -17.73 -0.65
N PHE A 108 1.02 -17.01 -1.76
CA PHE A 108 1.18 -15.57 -1.84
C PHE A 108 0.18 -14.84 -0.94
N PHE A 109 -1.12 -15.13 -1.09
CA PHE A 109 -2.16 -14.45 -0.31
C PHE A 109 -2.15 -14.87 1.16
N TYR A 110 -1.86 -16.12 1.45
CA TYR A 110 -1.65 -16.56 2.83
C TYR A 110 -0.47 -15.82 3.48
N LYS A 111 0.62 -15.59 2.76
CA LYS A 111 1.75 -14.82 3.26
C LYS A 111 1.37 -13.36 3.48
N GLU A 112 0.67 -12.74 2.54
CA GLU A 112 0.17 -11.38 2.66
C GLU A 112 -0.66 -11.19 3.92
N LEU A 113 -1.69 -12.03 4.09
CA LEU A 113 -2.60 -11.98 5.23
C LEU A 113 -1.89 -12.22 6.57
N LYS A 114 -0.92 -13.16 6.63
CA LYS A 114 -0.19 -13.48 7.87
C LYS A 114 0.84 -12.44 8.26
N THR A 115 1.49 -11.79 7.30
CA THR A 115 2.61 -10.89 7.57
C THR A 115 2.24 -9.42 7.45
N GLY A 116 1.15 -9.09 6.76
CA GLY A 116 0.75 -7.73 6.47
C GLY A 116 1.81 -6.93 5.71
N LEU A 117 2.63 -7.59 4.88
CA LEU A 117 3.65 -6.93 4.07
C LEU A 117 3.01 -6.01 3.02
N ARG A 118 3.73 -4.99 2.60
CA ARG A 118 3.29 -4.22 1.43
C ARG A 118 3.39 -5.08 0.17
N ARG A 119 2.48 -4.88 -0.78
CA ARG A 119 2.44 -5.64 -2.03
C ARG A 119 3.80 -5.75 -2.72
N GLY A 120 4.54 -4.64 -2.85
CA GLY A 120 5.87 -4.64 -3.44
C GLY A 120 6.91 -5.37 -2.59
N GLU A 121 6.78 -5.35 -1.27
CA GLU A 121 7.69 -6.07 -0.36
C GLU A 121 7.52 -7.59 -0.52
N ILE A 122 6.27 -8.08 -0.56
CA ILE A 122 6.02 -9.52 -0.72
C ILE A 122 6.48 -10.03 -2.09
N CYS A 123 6.29 -9.23 -3.16
CA CYS A 123 6.82 -9.55 -4.48
C CYS A 123 8.36 -9.63 -4.51
N GLY A 124 9.03 -8.86 -3.67
CA GLY A 124 10.49 -8.77 -3.60
C GLY A 124 11.17 -9.75 -2.65
N LEU A 125 10.46 -10.75 -2.11
CA LEU A 125 11.03 -11.72 -1.18
C LEU A 125 11.95 -12.73 -1.88
N MET A 126 13.12 -12.97 -1.30
CA MET A 126 14.10 -13.94 -1.80
C MET A 126 14.35 -15.04 -0.77
N TRP A 127 14.73 -16.23 -1.25
CA TRP A 127 15.08 -17.36 -0.38
C TRP A 127 16.28 -17.07 0.52
N ARG A 128 17.25 -16.27 0.08
CA ARG A 128 18.42 -15.87 0.90
C ARG A 128 18.06 -15.02 2.12
N ASP A 129 16.87 -14.41 2.12
CA ASP A 129 16.38 -13.57 3.23
C ASP A 129 15.60 -14.38 4.27
N PHE A 130 15.31 -15.64 3.98
CA PHE A 130 14.59 -16.57 4.85
C PHE A 130 15.55 -17.42 5.65
N ASP A 131 15.55 -17.22 6.95
CA ASP A 131 16.26 -18.07 7.91
C ASP A 131 15.31 -19.15 8.43
N GLU A 132 15.55 -20.38 8.00
CA GLU A 132 14.72 -21.54 8.33
C GLU A 132 14.85 -21.98 9.79
N ASN A 133 16.02 -21.77 10.40
CA ASN A 133 16.32 -22.21 11.75
C ASN A 133 15.76 -21.20 12.77
N ALA A 134 16.01 -19.90 12.53
CA ALA A 134 15.47 -18.85 13.35
C ALA A 134 13.97 -18.59 13.11
N GLY A 135 13.41 -19.13 12.01
CA GLY A 135 12.03 -18.86 11.60
C GLY A 135 11.77 -17.39 11.27
N THR A 136 12.75 -16.72 10.68
CA THR A 136 12.69 -15.28 10.40
C THR A 136 12.79 -14.98 8.91
N LEU A 137 12.29 -13.81 8.51
CA LEU A 137 12.34 -13.32 7.15
C LEU A 137 12.74 -11.84 7.15
N LYS A 138 13.82 -11.52 6.44
CA LYS A 138 14.30 -10.16 6.27
C LYS A 138 13.56 -9.47 5.12
N ILE A 139 13.03 -8.28 5.37
CA ILE A 139 12.38 -7.44 4.36
C ILE A 139 13.37 -6.35 3.97
N LEU A 140 14.03 -6.52 2.83
CA LEU A 140 15.13 -5.65 2.40
C LEU A 140 14.78 -4.84 1.15
N ARG A 141 13.83 -5.30 0.34
CA ARG A 141 13.53 -4.71 -0.97
C ARG A 141 12.04 -4.65 -1.26
N SER A 142 11.71 -3.85 -2.27
CA SER A 142 10.35 -3.71 -2.78
C SER A 142 10.38 -3.67 -4.30
N VAL A 143 9.48 -4.40 -4.93
CA VAL A 143 9.26 -4.36 -6.37
C VAL A 143 8.27 -3.24 -6.69
N ASN A 144 8.68 -2.32 -7.55
CA ASN A 144 7.84 -1.25 -8.08
C ASN A 144 7.76 -1.38 -9.60
N VAL A 145 6.64 -0.94 -10.17
CA VAL A 145 6.48 -0.81 -11.61
C VAL A 145 6.09 0.64 -11.88
N PRO A 146 6.99 1.46 -12.42
CA PRO A 146 6.67 2.81 -12.88
C PRO A 146 5.56 2.77 -13.92
N LYS A 147 4.81 3.86 -14.09
CA LYS A 147 3.66 3.94 -15.02
C LYS A 147 4.01 3.58 -16.48
N ARG A 148 5.27 3.73 -16.87
CA ARG A 148 5.80 3.34 -18.18
C ARG A 148 7.21 2.82 -17.96
N GLY A 149 7.38 1.56 -17.65
CA GLY A 149 8.73 1.06 -17.47
C GLY A 149 8.82 -0.39 -17.07
N GLU A 150 10.03 -0.84 -17.03
CA GLU A 150 10.42 -2.13 -16.52
C GLU A 150 10.23 -2.18 -15.01
N MET A 151 10.20 -3.38 -14.49
CA MET A 151 10.09 -3.65 -13.07
C MET A 151 11.36 -3.17 -12.37
N GLU A 152 11.22 -2.25 -11.43
CA GLU A 152 12.31 -1.76 -10.59
C GLU A 152 12.32 -2.50 -9.27
N ILE A 153 13.45 -3.12 -8.98
CA ILE A 153 13.72 -3.78 -7.70
C ILE A 153 14.60 -2.83 -6.90
N GLY A 154 13.98 -2.05 -6.04
CA GLY A 154 14.66 -1.09 -5.18
C GLY A 154 14.71 -1.55 -3.73
N GLU A 155 15.64 -0.98 -2.97
CA GLU A 155 15.62 -1.07 -1.52
C GLU A 155 14.33 -0.44 -0.95
N THR A 156 13.95 -0.85 0.25
CA THR A 156 12.81 -0.20 0.93
C THR A 156 13.10 1.29 1.12
N LYS A 157 12.12 2.15 0.78
CA LYS A 157 12.26 3.63 0.73
C LYS A 157 12.80 4.29 2.00
N THR A 158 12.81 3.60 3.12
CA THR A 158 13.28 4.13 4.41
C THR A 158 14.00 3.02 5.17
N GLU A 159 14.94 3.40 6.04
CA GLU A 159 15.59 2.47 6.97
C GLU A 159 14.59 1.71 7.84
N ARG A 160 13.48 2.35 8.24
CA ARG A 160 12.36 1.69 8.93
C ARG A 160 11.65 0.64 8.06
N GLY A 161 11.83 0.67 6.76
CA GLY A 161 11.33 -0.36 5.84
C GLY A 161 12.15 -1.65 5.90
N ARG A 162 13.43 -1.56 6.22
CA ARG A 162 14.31 -2.71 6.43
C ARG A 162 14.01 -3.28 7.82
N ARG A 163 13.43 -4.45 7.85
CA ARG A 163 13.04 -5.11 9.11
C ARG A 163 13.11 -6.62 8.97
N THR A 164 13.30 -7.28 10.10
CA THR A 164 13.18 -8.73 10.20
C THR A 164 11.83 -9.03 10.87
N ILE A 165 11.07 -9.94 10.29
CA ILE A 165 9.83 -10.44 10.87
C ILE A 165 10.01 -11.89 11.31
N ARG A 166 9.45 -12.26 12.45
CA ARG A 166 9.35 -13.65 12.87
C ARG A 166 8.09 -14.26 12.24
N LEU A 167 8.26 -15.42 11.64
CA LEU A 167 7.17 -16.12 10.98
C LEU A 167 6.52 -17.13 11.93
N PRO A 168 5.20 -17.33 11.84
CA PRO A 168 4.53 -18.42 12.53
C PRO A 168 5.10 -19.78 12.10
N PRO A 169 5.17 -20.79 13.01
CA PRO A 169 5.71 -22.11 12.71
C PRO A 169 5.08 -22.76 11.48
N SER A 170 3.77 -22.66 11.33
CA SER A 170 3.03 -23.15 10.15
C SER A 170 3.49 -22.49 8.84
N THR A 171 3.86 -21.21 8.89
CA THR A 171 4.39 -20.47 7.73
C THR A 171 5.82 -20.88 7.40
N VAL A 172 6.65 -21.09 8.42
CA VAL A 172 8.01 -21.59 8.27
C VAL A 172 7.98 -22.95 7.59
N GLN A 173 7.14 -23.87 8.07
CA GLN A 173 7.00 -25.22 7.48
C GLN A 173 6.60 -25.16 6.00
N ARG A 174 5.61 -24.35 5.65
CA ARG A 174 5.20 -24.16 4.25
C ARG A 174 6.30 -23.59 3.38
N LEU A 175 7.08 -22.64 3.88
CA LEU A 175 8.21 -22.10 3.13
C LEU A 175 9.32 -23.14 2.94
N LYS A 176 9.60 -23.96 3.95
CA LYS A 176 10.56 -25.07 3.81
C LYS A 176 10.14 -26.05 2.71
N GLU A 177 8.88 -26.47 2.71
CA GLU A 177 8.36 -27.35 1.65
C GLU A 177 8.46 -26.71 0.26
N ARG A 178 8.01 -25.45 0.14
CA ARG A 178 8.11 -24.71 -1.13
C ARG A 178 9.56 -24.55 -1.61
N LYS A 179 10.51 -24.35 -0.70
CA LYS A 179 11.92 -24.16 -1.02
C LYS A 179 12.55 -25.40 -1.64
N LYS A 180 12.10 -26.61 -1.27
CA LYS A 180 12.57 -27.87 -1.87
C LYS A 180 12.33 -27.96 -3.38
N HIS A 181 11.30 -27.26 -3.85
CA HIS A 181 10.89 -27.20 -5.26
C HIS A 181 11.19 -25.85 -5.91
N ALA A 182 12.04 -25.04 -5.28
CA ALA A 182 12.34 -23.71 -5.78
C ALA A 182 13.27 -23.76 -6.99
N ILE A 183 12.79 -23.24 -8.11
CA ILE A 183 13.55 -23.09 -9.37
C ILE A 183 14.07 -21.66 -9.55
N SER A 184 13.85 -20.78 -8.60
CA SER A 184 14.14 -19.36 -8.65
C SER A 184 14.74 -18.87 -7.33
N GLN A 185 15.48 -17.77 -7.37
CA GLN A 185 15.93 -17.07 -6.17
C GLN A 185 14.78 -16.36 -5.43
N TRP A 186 13.66 -16.11 -6.12
CA TRP A 186 12.49 -15.43 -5.57
C TRP A 186 11.57 -16.42 -4.86
N ILE A 187 10.98 -16.02 -3.73
CA ILE A 187 9.96 -16.83 -3.07
C ILE A 187 8.69 -16.88 -3.93
N PHE A 188 8.40 -15.77 -4.61
CA PHE A 188 7.27 -15.66 -5.55
C PHE A 188 7.79 -15.18 -6.91
N PRO A 189 8.24 -16.09 -7.77
CA PRO A 189 8.68 -15.77 -9.12
C PRO A 189 7.50 -15.47 -10.05
N GLU A 190 7.78 -14.77 -11.15
CA GLU A 190 6.84 -14.66 -12.28
C GLU A 190 6.66 -16.06 -12.93
N PRO A 191 5.42 -16.54 -13.13
CA PRO A 191 5.20 -17.92 -13.62
C PRO A 191 5.86 -18.26 -14.96
N LEU A 192 5.93 -17.29 -15.88
CA LEU A 192 6.52 -17.47 -17.21
C LEU A 192 7.96 -16.96 -17.33
N ALA A 193 8.52 -16.37 -16.28
CA ALA A 193 9.87 -15.82 -16.25
C ALA A 193 10.46 -15.96 -14.83
N PRO A 194 10.84 -17.19 -14.40
CA PRO A 194 11.24 -17.47 -13.02
C PRO A 194 12.46 -16.70 -12.53
N GLU A 195 13.26 -16.15 -13.43
CA GLU A 195 14.39 -15.28 -13.12
C GLU A 195 13.93 -13.90 -12.58
N LYS A 196 12.66 -13.54 -12.78
CA LYS A 196 12.06 -12.29 -12.34
C LYS A 196 11.10 -12.52 -11.16
N PRO A 197 10.95 -11.51 -10.25
CA PRO A 197 9.93 -11.58 -9.22
C PRO A 197 8.54 -11.37 -9.82
N VAL A 198 7.51 -11.87 -9.16
CA VAL A 198 6.12 -11.65 -9.55
C VAL A 198 5.80 -10.16 -9.59
N ARG A 199 5.09 -9.73 -10.62
CA ARG A 199 4.67 -8.33 -10.79
C ARG A 199 3.61 -7.93 -9.76
N PRO A 200 3.73 -6.77 -9.10
CA PRO A 200 2.69 -6.28 -8.21
C PRO A 200 1.31 -6.11 -8.88
N SER A 201 1.29 -5.85 -10.19
CA SER A 201 0.06 -5.78 -10.98
C SER A 201 -0.61 -7.15 -11.13
N ALA A 202 0.17 -8.22 -11.31
CA ALA A 202 -0.34 -9.59 -11.36
C ALA A 202 -0.98 -10.00 -10.04
N ALA A 203 -0.32 -9.70 -8.92
CA ALA A 203 -0.88 -9.95 -7.59
C ALA A 203 -2.22 -9.20 -7.37
N TYR A 204 -2.33 -7.96 -7.84
CA TYR A 204 -3.58 -7.19 -7.77
C TYR A 204 -4.65 -7.78 -8.69
N TYR A 205 -4.30 -8.19 -9.89
CA TYR A 205 -5.22 -8.82 -10.83
C TYR A 205 -5.81 -10.10 -10.24
N TRP A 206 -4.98 -10.99 -9.72
CA TRP A 206 -5.43 -12.25 -9.14
C TRP A 206 -6.27 -12.04 -7.86
N MET A 207 -5.95 -11.04 -7.05
CA MET A 207 -6.85 -10.68 -5.95
C MET A 207 -8.26 -10.34 -6.45
N LYS A 208 -8.36 -9.57 -7.56
CA LYS A 208 -9.67 -9.24 -8.14
C LYS A 208 -10.41 -10.47 -8.63
N VAL A 209 -9.71 -11.39 -9.31
CA VAL A 209 -10.29 -12.65 -9.79
C VAL A 209 -10.83 -13.46 -8.61
N LEU A 210 -10.04 -13.65 -7.56
CA LEU A 210 -10.44 -14.42 -6.38
C LEU A 210 -11.60 -13.77 -5.61
N LEU A 211 -11.65 -12.44 -5.54
CA LEU A 211 -12.80 -11.73 -4.96
C LEU A 211 -14.07 -11.95 -5.80
N GLN A 212 -13.96 -11.90 -7.13
CA GLN A 212 -15.07 -12.12 -8.04
C GLN A 212 -15.58 -13.58 -7.98
N GLU A 213 -14.68 -14.56 -7.97
CA GLU A 213 -15.02 -15.98 -7.80
C GLU A 213 -15.73 -16.27 -6.47
N ALA A 214 -15.38 -15.51 -5.42
CA ALA A 214 -16.02 -15.61 -4.12
C ALA A 214 -17.33 -14.79 -4.01
N GLY A 215 -17.75 -14.07 -5.06
CA GLY A 215 -18.91 -13.19 -5.03
C GLY A 215 -18.76 -11.99 -4.09
N LEU A 216 -17.53 -11.53 -3.86
CA LEU A 216 -17.19 -10.52 -2.88
C LEU A 216 -17.03 -9.11 -3.51
N PRO A 217 -17.30 -8.04 -2.74
CA PRO A 217 -17.08 -6.69 -3.21
C PRO A 217 -15.59 -6.41 -3.49
N HIS A 218 -15.35 -5.52 -4.45
CA HIS A 218 -13.98 -5.09 -4.74
C HIS A 218 -13.40 -4.27 -3.60
N ILE A 219 -12.27 -4.72 -3.06
CA ILE A 219 -11.45 -4.00 -2.08
C ILE A 219 -10.09 -3.65 -2.66
N ARG A 220 -9.38 -2.71 -2.04
CA ARG A 220 -8.00 -2.41 -2.42
C ARG A 220 -7.06 -3.45 -1.85
N PHE A 221 -5.97 -3.76 -2.54
CA PHE A 221 -4.95 -4.70 -2.07
C PHE A 221 -4.44 -4.34 -0.65
N HIS A 222 -4.26 -3.05 -0.38
CA HIS A 222 -3.83 -2.58 0.93
C HIS A 222 -4.85 -2.86 2.05
N ASP A 223 -6.12 -2.99 1.72
CA ASP A 223 -7.18 -3.21 2.71
C ASP A 223 -7.17 -4.66 3.23
N LEU A 224 -6.55 -5.61 2.51
CA LEU A 224 -6.25 -6.96 3.03
C LEU A 224 -5.33 -6.95 4.26
N ARG A 225 -4.57 -5.89 4.47
CA ARG A 225 -3.65 -5.72 5.62
C ARG A 225 -4.35 -5.29 6.91
N HIS A 226 -5.63 -4.94 6.84
CA HIS A 226 -6.39 -4.52 8.01
C HIS A 226 -7.02 -5.73 8.71
N PRO A 227 -6.39 -6.30 9.75
CA PRO A 227 -6.84 -7.53 10.40
C PRO A 227 -7.97 -7.25 11.41
N TYR A 228 -9.06 -6.63 10.96
CA TYR A 228 -10.22 -6.45 11.84
C TYR A 228 -11.09 -7.70 11.94
N VAL A 229 -10.78 -8.74 11.20
CA VAL A 229 -11.62 -9.92 11.13
C VAL A 229 -10.91 -11.13 11.70
N LYS A 230 -11.36 -11.60 12.86
CA LYS A 230 -11.06 -12.95 13.34
C LYS A 230 -11.98 -13.91 12.58
N PRO A 231 -11.48 -14.85 11.77
CA PRO A 231 -12.31 -15.83 11.07
C PRO A 231 -13.10 -16.70 12.09
N LYS A 232 -14.31 -17.12 11.71
CA LYS A 232 -15.20 -17.94 12.57
C LYS A 232 -14.73 -19.40 12.71
N THR A 233 -13.99 -19.89 11.73
CA THR A 233 -13.57 -21.28 11.72
C THR A 233 -12.26 -21.47 12.48
N LYS A 234 -12.16 -22.49 13.32
CA LYS A 234 -10.93 -22.87 14.04
C LYS A 234 -9.71 -23.03 13.11
N LYS A 235 -9.95 -23.41 11.85
CA LYS A 235 -8.92 -23.50 10.80
C LYS A 235 -8.20 -22.16 10.58
N TYR A 236 -8.92 -21.04 10.70
CA TYR A 236 -8.41 -19.69 10.45
C TYR A 236 -8.17 -18.86 11.72
N GLU A 237 -8.76 -19.24 12.87
CA GLU A 237 -8.49 -18.58 14.17
C GLU A 237 -7.03 -18.67 14.58
N ASN A 238 -6.42 -19.86 14.46
CA ASN A 238 -4.99 -20.06 14.68
C ASN A 238 -4.13 -19.28 13.67
N PHE A 239 -4.68 -19.03 12.48
CA PHE A 239 -4.03 -18.32 11.41
C PHE A 239 -3.75 -16.83 11.75
N PHE A 240 -4.71 -16.15 12.36
CA PHE A 240 -4.59 -14.72 12.71
C PHE A 240 -4.10 -14.49 14.15
N GLY A 241 -4.30 -15.42 15.05
CA GLY A 241 -3.86 -15.33 16.44
C GLY A 241 -2.34 -15.31 16.60
N GLU A 242 -1.62 -16.00 15.73
CA GLU A 242 -0.15 -16.03 15.70
C GLU A 242 0.47 -14.72 15.15
N CYS A 243 -0.27 -13.98 14.32
CA CYS A 243 0.24 -12.79 13.63
C CYS A 243 0.48 -11.58 14.56
N ARG A 244 -0.24 -11.49 15.68
CA ARG A 244 -0.24 -10.31 16.56
C ARG A 244 1.02 -10.17 17.42
N ARG A 245 1.84 -11.22 17.59
CA ARG A 245 2.96 -11.26 18.55
C ARG A 245 4.36 -11.18 17.93
N ASN A 246 4.50 -11.08 16.61
CA ASN A 246 5.74 -11.49 15.96
C ASN A 246 6.51 -10.40 15.17
N THR A 247 6.24 -9.12 15.38
CA THR A 247 7.07 -8.06 14.75
C THR A 247 8.15 -7.63 15.74
N LEU A 248 9.40 -7.90 15.41
CA LEU A 248 10.57 -7.45 16.15
C LEU A 248 11.11 -6.14 15.54
N GLN A 249 11.55 -5.22 16.38
CA GLN A 249 12.37 -4.08 15.94
C GLN A 249 13.76 -4.57 15.50
N ALA A 250 14.50 -3.74 14.76
CA ALA A 250 15.88 -4.04 14.35
C ALA A 250 16.82 -4.35 15.53
N ASN A 251 16.45 -3.97 16.76
CA ASN A 251 17.14 -4.21 18.02
C ASN A 251 16.63 -5.43 18.81
N GLY A 252 15.80 -6.29 18.21
CA GLY A 252 15.31 -7.54 18.82
C GLY A 252 14.20 -7.38 19.86
N ARG A 253 13.70 -6.18 20.13
CA ARG A 253 12.59 -5.96 21.08
C ARG A 253 11.23 -6.16 20.42
N PRO A 254 10.25 -6.79 21.08
CA PRO A 254 8.91 -6.92 20.53
C PRO A 254 8.26 -5.54 20.36
N LEU A 255 7.73 -5.26 19.18
CA LEU A 255 6.87 -4.09 18.92
C LEU A 255 5.49 -4.39 19.55
N LEU A 256 5.29 -3.96 20.79
CA LEU A 256 3.98 -3.88 21.42
C LEU A 256 3.22 -2.66 20.86
N MET A 257 3.04 -2.61 19.53
CA MET A 257 2.18 -1.60 18.91
C MET A 257 0.88 -2.26 18.49
N PRO A 258 -0.28 -1.74 18.93
CA PRO A 258 -1.57 -2.15 18.37
C PRO A 258 -1.59 -1.76 16.88
N CYS A 259 -2.13 -2.64 16.04
CA CYS A 259 -2.17 -2.48 14.57
C CYS A 259 -2.84 -1.19 14.04
N TRP A 260 -3.38 -0.32 14.90
CA TRP A 260 -4.02 0.94 14.53
C TRP A 260 -3.09 2.17 14.62
N ALA A 261 -1.85 2.03 15.08
CA ALA A 261 -0.89 3.15 15.21
C ALA A 261 -0.18 3.52 13.90
N TRP A 262 -0.66 3.04 12.75
CA TRP A 262 -0.16 3.38 11.43
C TRP A 262 -1.27 4.03 10.57
N VAL A 263 -1.80 5.13 11.06
CA VAL A 263 -2.58 6.05 10.23
C VAL A 263 -1.67 7.11 9.64
#